data_9d5d7c16347bc8c376c8ffe76a4ad2ca
#
_entry.id   9d5d7c16347bc8c376c8ffe76a4ad2ca
#
_cell.length_a   1.000
_cell.length_b   1.000
_cell.length_c   1.000
_cell.angle_alpha   90.00
_cell.angle_beta   90.00
_cell.angle_gamma   90.00
#
_symmetry.space_group_name_H-M   'P 1'
#
loop_
_entity.id
_entity.type
_entity.pdbx_description
1 polymer ?
#
loop_
_entity_poly.entity_id
_entity_poly.type
_entity_poly.pdbx_seq_one_letter_code
_entity_poly.pdbx_strand_id
1 'polypeptide(L)'
;MEDFAVVVVGAGAAGLAAAATLGHHGLTTLLVEQRLAPSTLPRATVISTRSMELLRAWGLEQDVLAGGVDADVCLWECPTLARVAEGSAHPVGYPTREQAAVVSPCAPGVVPQDWLERVLRRHVASLPAVRVALGAQVVDVADGPDDVRATLRDPAGLQRAVRARHVVAADGAHSQVRRLLGVEMRERHGALGGVQVVFRAPLWHLLGRLRYALYYVTTPSAPGLFLPAGREDRWVYGPDVERPSDLTEAQIARMIRRGAGVDIEPQIERVGSFHSPAQLADRFRVGRTFLAGDAAHRVTPRGGTGMNTALQSGYDVGWKLAWVLQGWAAPELLDTYEAERRLVAEHNLIRSTDPNGSRRPVVGELSVDLGGRLAHAWLPPTSGRSSTLDLLGPGWTLFSGPAREAWDRAAPPSGAPLSVKSLDATTARAVGVRADGALLARPDGVIVAVWTSSAQASNLRRVMELAASRSAHERCHQPRQLARSG
;
A
#
# COMPACT_ATOMS: atom_id res chain seq x y z
N MET A 1 14.06 5.87 30.84
CA MET A 1 13.36 6.16 29.57
C MET A 1 13.58 4.95 28.69
N GLU A 2 12.53 4.43 28.04
CA GLU A 2 12.70 3.28 27.14
C GLU A 2 13.21 3.78 25.77
N ASP A 3 14.11 2.99 25.15
CA ASP A 3 14.76 3.31 23.90
C ASP A 3 14.31 2.36 22.79
N PHE A 4 13.99 2.93 21.63
CA PHE A 4 13.60 2.22 20.41
C PHE A 4 14.40 2.71 19.21
N ALA A 5 14.53 1.88 18.18
CA ALA A 5 15.06 2.34 16.91
C ALA A 5 14.05 3.27 16.24
N VAL A 6 12.76 2.88 16.24
CA VAL A 6 11.67 3.67 15.64
C VAL A 6 10.41 3.61 16.51
N VAL A 7 9.74 4.77 16.66
CA VAL A 7 8.35 4.84 17.16
C VAL A 7 7.44 5.04 15.96
N VAL A 8 6.45 4.17 15.78
CA VAL A 8 5.40 4.26 14.78
C VAL A 8 4.11 4.69 15.45
N VAL A 9 3.51 5.78 15.01
CA VAL A 9 2.30 6.37 15.60
C VAL A 9 1.11 6.10 14.71
N GLY A 10 0.15 5.33 15.22
CA GLY A 10 -1.06 4.90 14.52
C GLY A 10 -0.94 3.49 13.94
N ALA A 11 -1.96 2.65 14.19
CA ALA A 11 -2.04 1.26 13.71
C ALA A 11 -3.09 1.09 12.60
N GLY A 12 -3.17 2.04 11.67
CA GLY A 12 -3.82 1.89 10.36
C GLY A 12 -2.89 1.25 9.32
N ALA A 13 -3.32 1.15 8.07
CA ALA A 13 -2.59 0.46 7.00
C ALA A 13 -1.11 0.92 6.87
N ALA A 14 -0.85 2.24 6.91
CA ALA A 14 0.51 2.77 6.81
C ALA A 14 1.39 2.40 8.01
N GLY A 15 0.87 2.59 9.24
CA GLY A 15 1.64 2.30 10.45
C GLY A 15 1.90 0.81 10.64
N LEU A 16 0.92 -0.03 10.33
CA LEU A 16 1.09 -1.49 10.37
C LEU A 16 2.11 -1.96 9.33
N ALA A 17 2.09 -1.39 8.11
CA ALA A 17 3.09 -1.72 7.09
C ALA A 17 4.50 -1.26 7.50
N ALA A 18 4.64 -0.06 8.08
CA ALA A 18 5.93 0.42 8.58
C ALA A 18 6.45 -0.47 9.72
N ALA A 19 5.60 -0.79 10.71
CA ALA A 19 5.97 -1.64 11.84
C ALA A 19 6.33 -3.07 11.40
N ALA A 20 5.58 -3.66 10.45
CA ALA A 20 5.88 -4.96 9.87
C ALA A 20 7.24 -4.95 9.19
N THR A 21 7.49 -3.95 8.33
CA THR A 21 8.76 -3.82 7.61
C THR A 21 9.94 -3.67 8.57
N LEU A 22 9.86 -2.77 9.54
CA LEU A 22 10.90 -2.57 10.55
C LEU A 22 11.14 -3.83 11.37
N GLY A 23 10.07 -4.53 11.76
CA GLY A 23 10.14 -5.78 12.50
C GLY A 23 10.80 -6.91 11.72
N HIS A 24 10.54 -7.04 10.41
CA HIS A 24 11.23 -7.98 9.54
C HIS A 24 12.73 -7.69 9.39
N HIS A 25 13.12 -6.42 9.53
CA HIS A 25 14.53 -6.04 9.61
C HIS A 25 15.14 -6.17 11.03
N GLY A 26 14.38 -6.66 12.02
CA GLY A 26 14.85 -6.86 13.39
C GLY A 26 15.04 -5.58 14.20
N LEU A 27 14.48 -4.45 13.76
CA LEU A 27 14.62 -3.18 14.46
C LEU A 27 13.63 -3.04 15.60
N THR A 28 14.15 -2.65 16.78
CA THR A 28 13.31 -2.41 17.96
C THR A 28 12.31 -1.28 17.68
N THR A 29 11.04 -1.64 17.56
CA THR A 29 9.98 -0.75 17.13
C THR A 29 8.86 -0.68 18.18
N LEU A 30 8.42 0.52 18.51
CA LEU A 30 7.21 0.74 19.30
C LEU A 30 6.08 1.21 18.39
N LEU A 31 5.05 0.40 18.23
CA LEU A 31 3.81 0.81 17.56
C LEU A 31 2.81 1.31 18.61
N VAL A 32 2.43 2.59 18.50
CA VAL A 32 1.50 3.27 19.41
C VAL A 32 0.17 3.48 18.71
N GLU A 33 -0.92 3.03 19.33
CA GLU A 33 -2.28 3.24 18.82
C GLU A 33 -3.20 3.74 19.95
N GLN A 34 -3.88 4.86 19.69
CA GLN A 34 -4.76 5.48 20.69
C GLN A 34 -6.05 4.68 20.97
N ARG A 35 -6.48 3.84 20.03
CA ARG A 35 -7.66 2.99 20.18
C ARG A 35 -7.29 1.66 20.81
N LEU A 36 -8.13 1.17 21.69
CA LEU A 36 -7.98 -0.17 22.28
C LEU A 36 -8.36 -1.29 21.30
N ALA A 37 -9.31 -1.02 20.42
CA ALA A 37 -9.80 -1.98 19.42
C ALA A 37 -9.62 -1.46 17.98
N PRO A 38 -9.42 -2.34 16.99
CA PRO A 38 -9.38 -1.98 15.59
C PRO A 38 -10.74 -1.43 15.11
N SER A 39 -10.71 -0.68 14.00
CA SER A 39 -11.93 -0.29 13.30
C SER A 39 -12.64 -1.54 12.75
N THR A 40 -13.96 -1.56 12.81
CA THR A 40 -14.81 -2.58 12.19
C THR A 40 -15.43 -2.08 10.87
N LEU A 41 -15.00 -0.91 10.39
CA LEU A 41 -15.55 -0.32 9.17
C LEU A 41 -14.76 -0.76 7.94
N PRO A 42 -15.43 -1.31 6.93
CA PRO A 42 -14.83 -1.62 5.64
C PRO A 42 -14.68 -0.33 4.80
N ARG A 43 -13.71 0.53 5.16
CA ARG A 43 -13.50 1.82 4.49
C ARG A 43 -13.07 1.68 3.05
N ALA A 44 -12.20 0.71 2.76
CA ALA A 44 -11.77 0.30 1.44
C ALA A 44 -11.99 -1.20 1.28
N THR A 45 -12.24 -1.66 0.06
CA THR A 45 -12.56 -3.06 -0.23
C THR A 45 -11.69 -3.67 -1.31
N VAL A 46 -10.72 -2.91 -1.85
CA VAL A 46 -9.81 -3.40 -2.90
C VAL A 46 -8.36 -3.20 -2.49
N ILE A 47 -7.59 -4.27 -2.51
CA ILE A 47 -6.14 -4.28 -2.34
C ILE A 47 -5.50 -4.35 -3.72
N SER A 48 -4.61 -3.41 -4.05
CA SER A 48 -3.95 -3.34 -5.37
C SER A 48 -2.97 -4.50 -5.58
N THR A 49 -2.60 -4.72 -6.84
CA THR A 49 -1.59 -5.73 -7.21
C THR A 49 -0.30 -5.56 -6.43
N ARG A 50 0.22 -4.33 -6.37
CA ARG A 50 1.46 -4.04 -5.63
C ARG A 50 1.33 -4.30 -4.13
N SER A 51 0.22 -3.89 -3.55
CA SER A 51 -0.05 -4.14 -2.13
C SER A 51 -0.15 -5.65 -1.83
N MET A 52 -0.76 -6.44 -2.73
CA MET A 52 -0.80 -7.90 -2.59
C MET A 52 0.60 -8.53 -2.71
N GLU A 53 1.49 -8.00 -3.56
CA GLU A 53 2.89 -8.46 -3.63
C GLU A 53 3.64 -8.24 -2.31
N LEU A 54 3.45 -7.10 -1.66
CA LEU A 54 4.04 -6.83 -0.33
C LEU A 54 3.51 -7.80 0.73
N LEU A 55 2.20 -8.05 0.73
CA LEU A 55 1.57 -9.00 1.64
C LEU A 55 2.06 -10.44 1.39
N ARG A 56 2.25 -10.81 0.11
CA ARG A 56 2.84 -12.10 -0.27
C ARG A 56 4.28 -12.22 0.22
N ALA A 57 5.10 -11.18 0.08
CA ALA A 57 6.47 -11.18 0.56
C ALA A 57 6.57 -11.37 2.09
N TRP A 58 5.53 -10.98 2.84
CA TRP A 58 5.40 -11.23 4.28
C TRP A 58 4.73 -12.57 4.62
N GLY A 59 4.35 -13.38 3.62
CA GLY A 59 3.64 -14.65 3.81
C GLY A 59 2.17 -14.50 4.18
N LEU A 60 1.56 -13.33 3.99
CA LEU A 60 0.21 -12.99 4.44
C LEU A 60 -0.87 -13.10 3.34
N GLU A 61 -0.49 -13.40 2.10
CA GLU A 61 -1.40 -13.42 0.96
C GLU A 61 -2.67 -14.24 1.23
N GLN A 62 -2.50 -15.47 1.70
CA GLN A 62 -3.62 -16.38 1.94
C GLN A 62 -4.52 -15.93 3.11
N ASP A 63 -3.92 -15.46 4.20
CA ASP A 63 -4.65 -14.95 5.36
C ASP A 63 -5.49 -13.72 5.02
N VAL A 64 -4.94 -12.85 4.16
CA VAL A 64 -5.65 -11.66 3.67
C VAL A 64 -6.80 -12.06 2.75
N LEU A 65 -6.56 -12.92 1.77
CA LEU A 65 -7.59 -13.40 0.85
C LEU A 65 -8.70 -14.20 1.55
N ALA A 66 -8.37 -14.82 2.69
CA ALA A 66 -9.35 -15.56 3.50
C ALA A 66 -10.52 -14.71 4.01
N GLY A 67 -10.38 -13.40 4.14
CA GLY A 67 -11.48 -12.48 4.52
C GLY A 67 -12.14 -11.78 3.36
N GLY A 68 -11.67 -12.02 2.16
CA GLY A 68 -12.18 -11.40 0.93
C GLY A 68 -13.22 -12.25 0.21
N VAL A 69 -13.59 -11.75 -0.94
CA VAL A 69 -14.50 -12.46 -1.88
C VAL A 69 -13.78 -12.74 -3.18
N ASP A 70 -14.20 -13.84 -3.81
CA ASP A 70 -13.71 -14.25 -5.11
C ASP A 70 -14.42 -13.45 -6.20
N ALA A 71 -13.88 -12.27 -6.55
CA ALA A 71 -14.45 -11.32 -7.50
C ALA A 71 -13.33 -10.60 -8.28
N ASP A 72 -13.63 -10.20 -9.52
CA ASP A 72 -12.74 -9.37 -10.32
C ASP A 72 -12.88 -7.88 -9.97
N VAL A 73 -11.78 -7.13 -10.12
CA VAL A 73 -11.80 -5.70 -9.84
C VAL A 73 -12.19 -4.91 -11.09
N CYS A 74 -13.48 -4.68 -11.23
CA CYS A 74 -14.06 -3.74 -12.19
C CYS A 74 -15.33 -3.13 -11.61
N LEU A 75 -15.82 -2.07 -12.24
CA LEU A 75 -17.13 -1.51 -12.00
C LEU A 75 -18.11 -2.15 -13.00
N TRP A 76 -19.13 -2.81 -12.48
CA TRP A 76 -20.23 -3.34 -13.27
C TRP A 76 -21.44 -2.40 -13.15
N GLU A 77 -21.86 -1.83 -14.26
CA GLU A 77 -23.03 -0.95 -14.32
C GLU A 77 -24.24 -1.73 -14.80
N CYS A 78 -25.34 -1.72 -14.05
CA CYS A 78 -26.55 -2.47 -14.38
C CYS A 78 -27.81 -1.75 -13.86
N PRO A 79 -29.02 -2.09 -14.37
CA PRO A 79 -30.26 -1.49 -13.89
C PRO A 79 -30.52 -1.76 -12.39
N THR A 80 -30.42 -3.01 -11.97
CA THR A 80 -30.49 -3.50 -10.58
C THR A 80 -29.60 -4.73 -10.46
N LEU A 81 -29.31 -5.19 -9.23
CA LEU A 81 -28.52 -6.44 -9.05
C LEU A 81 -29.24 -7.67 -9.58
N ALA A 82 -30.58 -7.76 -9.49
CA ALA A 82 -31.38 -8.82 -10.09
C ALA A 82 -31.31 -8.84 -11.63
N ARG A 83 -30.98 -7.71 -12.25
CA ARG A 83 -30.81 -7.55 -13.70
C ARG A 83 -29.34 -7.35 -14.07
N VAL A 84 -28.45 -7.97 -13.31
CA VAL A 84 -26.98 -7.86 -13.49
C VAL A 84 -26.54 -8.32 -14.89
N ALA A 85 -27.22 -9.28 -15.50
CA ALA A 85 -26.90 -9.77 -16.84
C ALA A 85 -27.11 -8.72 -17.96
N GLU A 86 -27.86 -7.66 -17.71
CA GLU A 86 -28.08 -6.57 -18.67
C GLU A 86 -27.02 -5.46 -18.58
N GLY A 87 -26.05 -5.64 -17.67
CA GLY A 87 -25.01 -4.63 -17.40
C GLY A 87 -23.78 -4.75 -18.28
N SER A 88 -22.84 -3.84 -18.02
CA SER A 88 -21.55 -3.77 -18.70
C SER A 88 -20.41 -3.48 -17.74
N ALA A 89 -19.20 -3.97 -18.11
CA ALA A 89 -17.98 -3.76 -17.34
C ALA A 89 -17.28 -2.45 -17.70
N HIS A 90 -16.80 -1.74 -16.68
CA HIS A 90 -15.97 -0.56 -16.85
C HIS A 90 -14.65 -0.72 -16.10
N PRO A 91 -13.49 -0.46 -16.74
CA PRO A 91 -12.20 -0.55 -16.07
C PRO A 91 -12.09 0.54 -14.99
N VAL A 92 -11.49 0.17 -13.87
CA VAL A 92 -11.31 1.05 -12.70
C VAL A 92 -9.84 1.30 -12.36
N GLY A 93 -8.95 1.13 -13.34
CA GLY A 93 -7.50 1.31 -13.17
C GLY A 93 -6.79 0.16 -12.47
N TYR A 94 -7.53 -0.87 -12.03
CA TYR A 94 -6.96 -2.12 -11.51
C TYR A 94 -7.08 -3.22 -12.56
N PRO A 95 -6.08 -4.12 -12.67
CA PRO A 95 -6.16 -5.25 -13.58
C PRO A 95 -7.19 -6.27 -13.10
N THR A 96 -7.82 -6.98 -14.04
CA THR A 96 -8.51 -8.24 -13.74
C THR A 96 -7.48 -9.29 -13.33
N ARG A 97 -7.93 -10.45 -12.82
CA ARG A 97 -7.01 -11.55 -12.48
C ARG A 97 -6.21 -12.03 -13.67
N GLU A 98 -6.84 -12.14 -14.83
CA GLU A 98 -6.16 -12.53 -16.07
C GLU A 98 -5.10 -11.53 -16.48
N GLN A 99 -5.42 -10.25 -16.46
CA GLN A 99 -4.45 -9.18 -16.75
C GLN A 99 -3.31 -9.13 -15.73
N ALA A 100 -3.62 -9.33 -14.44
CA ALA A 100 -2.61 -9.34 -13.38
C ALA A 100 -1.65 -10.52 -13.55
N ALA A 101 -2.12 -11.70 -13.94
CA ALA A 101 -1.31 -12.89 -14.10
C ALA A 101 -0.15 -12.76 -15.09
N VAL A 102 -0.22 -11.76 -15.99
CA VAL A 102 0.86 -11.45 -16.95
C VAL A 102 1.99 -10.66 -16.31
N VAL A 103 1.70 -9.83 -15.30
CA VAL A 103 2.64 -8.84 -14.76
C VAL A 103 2.98 -9.07 -13.29
N SER A 104 2.29 -10.00 -12.59
CA SER A 104 2.42 -10.20 -11.16
C SER A 104 2.10 -11.65 -10.76
N PRO A 105 2.72 -12.19 -9.70
CA PRO A 105 2.28 -13.44 -9.09
C PRO A 105 0.95 -13.29 -8.35
N CYS A 106 0.51 -12.06 -8.08
CA CYS A 106 -0.69 -11.72 -7.32
C CYS A 106 -1.69 -10.95 -8.18
N ALA A 107 -2.96 -11.32 -8.09
CA ALA A 107 -4.06 -10.46 -8.54
C ALA A 107 -4.45 -9.45 -7.45
N PRO A 108 -5.12 -8.33 -7.79
CA PRO A 108 -5.73 -7.49 -6.79
C PRO A 108 -6.75 -8.28 -5.98
N GLY A 109 -6.85 -7.99 -4.68
CA GLY A 109 -7.76 -8.66 -3.75
C GLY A 109 -9.02 -7.83 -3.48
N VAL A 110 -10.20 -8.44 -3.51
CA VAL A 110 -11.43 -7.82 -3.02
C VAL A 110 -11.61 -8.18 -1.55
N VAL A 111 -10.99 -7.38 -0.69
CA VAL A 111 -10.84 -7.62 0.75
C VAL A 111 -11.09 -6.32 1.51
N PRO A 112 -11.98 -6.31 2.52
CA PRO A 112 -12.25 -5.10 3.29
C PRO A 112 -11.09 -4.72 4.21
N GLN A 113 -10.89 -3.42 4.38
CA GLN A 113 -9.77 -2.84 5.15
C GLN A 113 -9.74 -3.33 6.62
N ASP A 114 -10.90 -3.48 7.26
CA ASP A 114 -10.99 -3.95 8.64
C ASP A 114 -10.44 -5.39 8.80
N TRP A 115 -10.60 -6.24 7.79
CA TRP A 115 -9.97 -7.56 7.78
C TRP A 115 -8.46 -7.47 7.54
N LEU A 116 -8.03 -6.69 6.55
CA LEU A 116 -6.60 -6.47 6.27
C LEU A 116 -5.87 -5.97 7.52
N GLU A 117 -6.41 -4.93 8.18
CA GLU A 117 -5.81 -4.39 9.40
C GLU A 117 -5.76 -5.42 10.54
N ARG A 118 -6.74 -6.31 10.63
CA ARG A 118 -6.76 -7.42 11.61
C ARG A 118 -5.63 -8.42 11.35
N VAL A 119 -5.42 -8.81 10.09
CA VAL A 119 -4.32 -9.71 9.69
C VAL A 119 -2.98 -9.06 9.98
N LEU A 120 -2.79 -7.80 9.54
CA LEU A 120 -1.55 -7.07 9.77
C LEU A 120 -1.26 -6.86 11.25
N ARG A 121 -2.25 -6.53 12.09
CA ARG A 121 -2.07 -6.40 13.54
C ARG A 121 -1.59 -7.69 14.19
N ARG A 122 -2.18 -8.83 13.82
CA ARG A 122 -1.74 -10.15 14.29
C ARG A 122 -0.30 -10.43 13.92
N HIS A 123 0.04 -10.15 12.66
CA HIS A 123 1.38 -10.32 12.14
C HIS A 123 2.39 -9.44 12.89
N VAL A 124 2.12 -8.13 13.01
CA VAL A 124 2.99 -7.19 13.73
C VAL A 124 3.19 -7.60 15.18
N ALA A 125 2.13 -8.07 15.85
CA ALA A 125 2.22 -8.54 17.23
C ALA A 125 3.04 -9.84 17.38
N SER A 126 3.23 -10.63 16.33
CA SER A 126 4.06 -11.84 16.34
C SER A 126 5.55 -11.57 16.09
N LEU A 127 5.91 -10.35 15.67
CA LEU A 127 7.31 -9.99 15.36
C LEU A 127 8.06 -9.65 16.67
N PRO A 128 9.14 -10.36 17.02
CA PRO A 128 9.83 -10.18 18.31
C PRO A 128 10.40 -8.78 18.54
N ALA A 129 10.76 -8.10 17.45
CA ALA A 129 11.32 -6.75 17.49
C ALA A 129 10.26 -5.65 17.65
N VAL A 130 8.95 -5.97 17.58
CA VAL A 130 7.88 -4.98 17.63
C VAL A 130 7.10 -5.09 18.92
N ARG A 131 7.03 -3.98 19.65
CA ARG A 131 6.14 -3.83 20.82
C ARG A 131 4.94 -2.97 20.43
N VAL A 132 3.75 -3.43 20.78
CA VAL A 132 2.48 -2.72 20.50
C VAL A 132 1.93 -2.11 21.78
N ALA A 133 1.65 -0.81 21.76
CA ALA A 133 1.01 -0.05 22.85
C ALA A 133 -0.37 0.44 22.40
N LEU A 134 -1.42 -0.27 22.80
CA LEU A 134 -2.82 0.11 22.53
C LEU A 134 -3.34 1.05 23.64
N GLY A 135 -4.27 1.93 23.29
CA GLY A 135 -4.85 2.90 24.20
C GLY A 135 -3.91 4.08 24.50
N ALA A 136 -2.74 4.15 23.89
CA ALA A 136 -1.76 5.20 24.12
C ALA A 136 -1.79 6.24 22.98
N GLN A 137 -1.78 7.50 23.35
CA GLN A 137 -1.74 8.63 22.40
C GLN A 137 -0.39 9.34 22.48
N VAL A 138 0.22 9.61 21.34
CA VAL A 138 1.38 10.52 21.28
C VAL A 138 0.88 11.96 21.40
N VAL A 139 1.32 12.67 22.45
CA VAL A 139 0.87 14.03 22.76
C VAL A 139 1.93 15.09 22.49
N ASP A 140 3.20 14.67 22.38
CA ASP A 140 4.32 15.55 22.06
C ASP A 140 5.41 14.77 21.32
N VAL A 141 6.13 15.47 20.43
CA VAL A 141 7.29 14.96 19.69
C VAL A 141 8.34 16.08 19.63
N ALA A 142 9.48 15.82 20.22
CA ALA A 142 10.58 16.79 20.29
C ALA A 142 11.86 16.18 19.71
N ASP A 143 12.39 16.77 18.64
CA ASP A 143 13.67 16.39 18.04
C ASP A 143 14.83 16.79 18.95
N GLY A 144 15.73 15.86 19.23
CA GLY A 144 17.04 16.06 19.81
C GLY A 144 18.14 16.01 18.73
N PRO A 145 19.41 16.17 19.14
CA PRO A 145 20.56 16.11 18.21
C PRO A 145 20.64 14.75 17.50
N ASP A 146 20.47 13.66 18.26
CA ASP A 146 20.67 12.29 17.79
C ASP A 146 19.43 11.41 17.86
N ASP A 147 18.37 11.85 18.54
CA ASP A 147 17.14 11.11 18.78
C ASP A 147 15.88 11.99 18.75
N VAL A 148 14.74 11.36 18.89
CA VAL A 148 13.43 12.01 19.07
C VAL A 148 12.85 11.52 20.39
N ARG A 149 12.36 12.44 21.20
CA ARG A 149 11.56 12.13 22.39
C ARG A 149 10.08 12.24 22.04
N ALA A 150 9.35 11.13 22.18
CA ALA A 150 7.91 11.11 22.06
C ALA A 150 7.26 10.95 23.46
N THR A 151 6.29 11.81 23.76
CA THR A 151 5.52 11.73 25.01
C THR A 151 4.22 11.00 24.73
N LEU A 152 4.01 9.90 25.43
CA LEU A 152 2.83 9.05 25.36
C LEU A 152 1.91 9.35 26.53
N ARG A 153 0.60 9.44 26.29
CA ARG A 153 -0.43 9.55 27.30
C ARG A 153 -1.32 8.31 27.23
N ASP A 154 -1.47 7.62 28.37
CA ASP A 154 -2.36 6.46 28.48
C ASP A 154 -3.84 6.87 28.72
N PRO A 155 -4.79 5.93 28.74
CA PRO A 155 -6.21 6.22 29.00
C PRO A 155 -6.49 6.82 30.40
N ALA A 156 -5.60 6.59 31.38
CA ALA A 156 -5.71 7.18 32.71
C ALA A 156 -5.14 8.61 32.77
N GLY A 157 -4.59 9.11 31.66
CA GLY A 157 -3.99 10.43 31.57
C GLY A 157 -2.51 10.49 32.00
N LEU A 158 -1.93 9.38 32.45
CA LEU A 158 -0.52 9.32 32.84
C LEU A 158 0.37 9.48 31.61
N GLN A 159 1.33 10.37 31.72
CA GLN A 159 2.30 10.62 30.65
C GLN A 159 3.63 9.93 30.94
N ARG A 160 4.21 9.35 29.89
CA ARG A 160 5.57 8.82 29.90
C ARG A 160 6.30 9.18 28.60
N ALA A 161 7.59 9.46 28.71
CA ALA A 161 8.43 9.71 27.54
C ALA A 161 9.14 8.40 27.12
N VAL A 162 9.25 8.24 25.80
CA VAL A 162 10.09 7.23 25.14
C VAL A 162 11.05 7.94 24.20
N ARG A 163 12.18 7.31 23.93
CA ARG A 163 13.21 7.83 23.03
C ARG A 163 13.33 6.93 21.81
N ALA A 164 13.50 7.52 20.64
CA ALA A 164 13.71 6.79 19.39
C ALA A 164 14.70 7.50 18.46
N ARG A 165 15.34 6.76 17.57
CA ARG A 165 16.18 7.36 16.51
C ARG A 165 15.32 8.10 15.47
N HIS A 166 14.13 7.58 15.18
CA HIS A 166 13.16 8.19 14.26
C HIS A 166 11.72 7.93 14.70
N VAL A 167 10.80 8.76 14.17
CA VAL A 167 9.35 8.60 14.33
C VAL A 167 8.69 8.47 12.96
N VAL A 168 7.75 7.54 12.82
CA VAL A 168 6.85 7.43 11.67
C VAL A 168 5.44 7.80 12.14
N ALA A 169 4.98 8.99 11.74
CA ALA A 169 3.64 9.47 12.01
C ALA A 169 2.65 8.96 10.96
N ALA A 170 1.89 7.94 11.32
CA ALA A 170 0.85 7.29 10.54
C ALA A 170 -0.52 7.40 11.23
N ASP A 171 -0.72 8.47 12.00
CA ASP A 171 -1.86 8.74 12.88
C ASP A 171 -3.09 9.32 12.14
N GLY A 172 -3.10 9.20 10.81
CA GLY A 172 -4.26 9.35 9.97
C GLY A 172 -4.63 10.80 9.63
N ALA A 173 -5.83 10.97 9.09
CA ALA A 173 -6.31 12.23 8.51
C ALA A 173 -6.26 13.43 9.49
N HIS A 174 -6.48 13.16 10.77
CA HIS A 174 -6.44 14.17 11.85
C HIS A 174 -5.13 14.10 12.63
N SER A 175 -4.03 13.77 11.97
CA SER A 175 -2.72 13.58 12.57
C SER A 175 -2.36 14.67 13.57
N GLN A 176 -2.14 14.27 14.82
CA GLN A 176 -1.68 15.15 15.88
C GLN A 176 -0.18 15.44 15.71
N VAL A 177 0.59 14.42 15.33
CA VAL A 177 2.03 14.57 15.12
C VAL A 177 2.29 15.59 14.01
N ARG A 178 1.57 15.51 12.87
CA ARG A 178 1.67 16.50 11.79
C ARG A 178 1.46 17.94 12.31
N ARG A 179 0.42 18.16 13.14
CA ARG A 179 0.12 19.48 13.72
C ARG A 179 1.22 19.96 14.68
N LEU A 180 1.74 19.06 15.51
CA LEU A 180 2.86 19.37 16.41
C LEU A 180 4.10 19.82 15.65
N LEU A 181 4.34 19.25 14.47
CA LEU A 181 5.45 19.60 13.58
C LEU A 181 5.20 20.87 12.75
N GLY A 182 4.04 21.51 12.86
CA GLY A 182 3.68 22.68 12.05
C GLY A 182 3.59 22.39 10.55
N VAL A 183 3.27 21.15 10.17
CA VAL A 183 3.11 20.75 8.76
C VAL A 183 1.67 20.97 8.32
N GLU A 184 1.49 21.74 7.27
CA GLU A 184 0.19 22.08 6.72
C GLU A 184 -0.27 21.05 5.67
N MET A 185 -1.59 20.85 5.58
CA MET A 185 -2.22 20.12 4.50
C MET A 185 -2.72 21.10 3.46
N ARG A 186 -2.12 21.05 2.27
CA ARG A 186 -2.57 21.86 1.14
C ARG A 186 -3.71 21.14 0.43
N GLU A 187 -4.87 21.78 0.39
CA GLU A 187 -6.00 21.30 -0.36
C GLU A 187 -5.75 21.49 -1.86
N ARG A 188 -5.91 20.42 -2.63
CA ARG A 188 -6.04 20.48 -4.08
C ARG A 188 -7.49 20.18 -4.43
N HIS A 189 -8.09 21.02 -5.24
CA HIS A 189 -9.50 21.09 -5.59
C HIS A 189 -10.25 19.76 -5.55
N GLY A 190 -11.31 19.72 -4.76
CA GLY A 190 -12.29 18.69 -4.71
C GLY A 190 -12.33 17.93 -3.38
N ALA A 191 -13.48 17.92 -2.80
CA ALA A 191 -13.82 17.01 -1.71
C ALA A 191 -14.95 16.09 -2.19
N LEU A 192 -14.99 14.87 -1.69
CA LEU A 192 -16.13 13.98 -1.86
C LEU A 192 -16.78 13.74 -0.51
N GLY A 193 -18.05 14.06 -0.41
CA GLY A 193 -18.90 13.74 0.73
C GLY A 193 -19.97 12.73 0.33
N GLY A 194 -20.46 11.97 1.29
CA GLY A 194 -21.49 10.99 1.03
C GLY A 194 -21.89 10.24 2.29
N VAL A 195 -22.79 9.29 2.09
CA VAL A 195 -23.21 8.32 3.11
C VAL A 195 -22.71 6.93 2.71
N GLN A 196 -22.19 6.22 3.66
CA GLN A 196 -21.79 4.82 3.54
C GLN A 196 -22.67 4.00 4.48
N VAL A 197 -23.35 3.03 3.91
CA VAL A 197 -24.22 2.10 4.64
C VAL A 197 -23.60 0.72 4.64
N VAL A 198 -23.25 0.19 5.80
CA VAL A 198 -22.80 -1.20 5.97
C VAL A 198 -24.02 -2.02 6.34
N PHE A 199 -24.28 -3.10 5.59
CA PHE A 199 -25.44 -3.95 5.80
C PHE A 199 -25.15 -5.41 5.41
N ARG A 200 -26.05 -6.33 5.82
CA ARG A 200 -26.04 -7.73 5.39
C ARG A 200 -27.29 -8.05 4.60
N ALA A 201 -27.09 -8.74 3.51
CA ALA A 201 -28.17 -9.31 2.69
C ALA A 201 -27.60 -10.35 1.75
N PRO A 202 -28.32 -11.46 1.45
CA PRO A 202 -27.84 -12.57 0.62
C PRO A 202 -27.89 -12.21 -0.87
N LEU A 203 -27.08 -11.22 -1.30
CA LEU A 203 -27.12 -10.71 -2.68
C LEU A 203 -26.33 -11.56 -3.67
N TRP A 204 -25.40 -12.41 -3.21
CA TRP A 204 -24.54 -13.20 -4.10
C TRP A 204 -25.33 -14.16 -5.02
N HIS A 205 -26.51 -14.64 -4.60
CA HIS A 205 -27.33 -15.50 -5.44
C HIS A 205 -27.91 -14.77 -6.66
N LEU A 206 -28.07 -13.44 -6.59
CA LEU A 206 -28.54 -12.62 -7.72
C LEU A 206 -27.46 -12.46 -8.79
N LEU A 207 -26.19 -12.46 -8.38
CA LEU A 207 -25.07 -12.11 -9.22
C LEU A 207 -24.47 -13.32 -9.97
N GLY A 208 -24.70 -14.54 -9.48
CA GLY A 208 -24.25 -15.78 -10.12
C GLY A 208 -22.73 -15.78 -10.35
N ARG A 209 -22.32 -15.83 -11.62
CA ARG A 209 -20.90 -15.78 -12.04
C ARG A 209 -20.36 -14.37 -12.28
N LEU A 210 -21.23 -13.36 -12.32
CA LEU A 210 -20.86 -11.95 -12.55
C LEU A 210 -20.42 -11.32 -11.22
N ARG A 211 -19.25 -11.75 -10.72
CA ARG A 211 -18.70 -11.33 -9.42
C ARG A 211 -17.64 -10.26 -9.58
N TYR A 212 -17.96 -9.06 -9.11
CA TYR A 212 -17.12 -7.88 -9.25
C TYR A 212 -16.95 -7.13 -7.92
N ALA A 213 -15.94 -6.30 -7.83
CA ALA A 213 -15.67 -5.47 -6.66
C ALA A 213 -16.67 -4.32 -6.48
N LEU A 214 -17.28 -3.84 -7.58
CA LEU A 214 -18.17 -2.69 -7.58
C LEU A 214 -19.34 -2.93 -8.53
N TYR A 215 -20.57 -2.63 -8.03
CA TYR A 215 -21.78 -2.61 -8.84
C TYR A 215 -22.42 -1.25 -8.74
N TYR A 216 -22.54 -0.52 -9.85
CA TYR A 216 -23.33 0.71 -9.90
C TYR A 216 -24.70 0.40 -10.46
N VAL A 217 -25.74 0.63 -9.66
CA VAL A 217 -27.14 0.45 -10.10
C VAL A 217 -27.70 1.77 -10.59
N THR A 218 -28.30 1.73 -11.79
CA THR A 218 -28.78 2.94 -12.49
C THR A 218 -30.27 3.21 -12.28
N THR A 219 -30.99 2.34 -11.54
CA THR A 219 -32.43 2.56 -11.31
C THR A 219 -32.71 3.93 -10.70
N PRO A 220 -33.57 4.78 -11.31
CA PRO A 220 -33.74 6.18 -10.87
C PRO A 220 -34.23 6.33 -9.42
N SER A 221 -34.94 5.33 -8.90
CA SER A 221 -35.48 5.35 -7.53
C SER A 221 -34.46 4.96 -6.45
N ALA A 222 -33.26 4.48 -6.85
CA ALA A 222 -32.21 4.04 -5.93
C ALA A 222 -30.84 3.95 -6.62
N PRO A 223 -30.36 5.03 -7.28
CA PRO A 223 -29.04 5.01 -7.89
C PRO A 223 -27.99 4.88 -6.80
N GLY A 224 -26.93 4.15 -7.06
CA GLY A 224 -25.86 4.01 -6.08
C GLY A 224 -24.92 2.85 -6.32
N LEU A 225 -23.92 2.79 -5.46
CA LEU A 225 -22.82 1.85 -5.55
C LEU A 225 -22.95 0.76 -4.48
N PHE A 226 -22.96 -0.50 -4.91
CA PHE A 226 -22.87 -1.67 -4.03
C PHE A 226 -21.46 -2.25 -4.10
N LEU A 227 -20.84 -2.49 -2.95
CA LEU A 227 -19.52 -3.08 -2.83
C LEU A 227 -19.60 -4.27 -1.86
N PRO A 228 -19.07 -5.45 -2.24
CA PRO A 228 -18.87 -6.52 -1.27
C PRO A 228 -17.87 -6.08 -0.20
N ALA A 229 -18.19 -6.31 1.05
CA ALA A 229 -17.39 -5.91 2.21
C ALA A 229 -16.88 -7.11 3.03
N GLY A 230 -16.50 -8.17 2.34
CA GLY A 230 -16.02 -9.42 2.91
C GLY A 230 -17.02 -10.56 2.74
N ARG A 231 -16.79 -11.62 3.50
CA ARG A 231 -17.64 -12.82 3.50
C ARG A 231 -18.97 -12.59 4.20
N GLU A 232 -19.83 -13.58 4.22
CA GLU A 232 -21.08 -13.61 5.00
C GLU A 232 -22.10 -12.55 4.55
N ASP A 233 -22.23 -12.33 3.25
CA ASP A 233 -23.22 -11.41 2.69
C ASP A 233 -23.17 -9.99 3.24
N ARG A 234 -21.97 -9.54 3.66
CA ARG A 234 -21.73 -8.17 4.11
C ARG A 234 -21.41 -7.25 2.94
N TRP A 235 -22.10 -6.13 2.88
CA TRP A 235 -22.07 -5.17 1.78
C TRP A 235 -21.91 -3.74 2.27
N VAL A 236 -21.42 -2.90 1.39
CA VAL A 236 -21.50 -1.44 1.51
C VAL A 236 -22.41 -0.93 0.42
N TYR A 237 -23.34 -0.04 0.76
CA TYR A 237 -24.12 0.74 -0.18
C TYR A 237 -23.78 2.22 -0.04
N GLY A 238 -23.46 2.87 -1.14
CA GLY A 238 -23.31 4.32 -1.25
C GLY A 238 -24.41 4.89 -2.13
N PRO A 239 -25.47 5.52 -1.57
CA PRO A 239 -26.51 6.14 -2.37
C PRO A 239 -25.95 7.32 -3.17
N ASP A 240 -26.32 7.40 -4.45
CA ASP A 240 -25.94 8.50 -5.35
C ASP A 240 -27.13 9.46 -5.51
N VAL A 241 -27.30 10.30 -4.51
CA VAL A 241 -28.36 11.30 -4.42
C VAL A 241 -27.81 12.64 -3.94
N GLU A 242 -28.47 13.75 -4.21
CA GLU A 242 -27.99 15.10 -3.89
C GLU A 242 -27.70 15.30 -2.39
N ARG A 243 -28.58 14.79 -1.52
CA ARG A 243 -28.49 14.95 -0.07
C ARG A 243 -28.59 13.61 0.66
N PRO A 244 -27.53 12.78 0.57
CA PRO A 244 -27.59 11.45 1.18
C PRO A 244 -27.63 11.49 2.71
N SER A 245 -27.17 12.57 3.35
CA SER A 245 -27.22 12.77 4.80
C SER A 245 -28.66 12.92 5.36
N ASP A 246 -29.60 13.29 4.53
CA ASP A 246 -31.01 13.55 4.93
C ASP A 246 -31.84 12.26 4.90
N LEU A 247 -31.28 11.15 4.44
CA LEU A 247 -31.96 9.87 4.33
C LEU A 247 -32.15 9.21 5.71
N THR A 248 -33.37 8.83 6.00
CA THR A 248 -33.68 7.97 7.14
C THR A 248 -33.30 6.53 6.87
N GLU A 249 -33.06 5.72 7.91
CA GLU A 249 -32.73 4.30 7.77
C GLU A 249 -33.79 3.53 6.97
N ALA A 250 -35.07 3.83 7.19
CA ALA A 250 -36.19 3.26 6.42
C ALA A 250 -36.12 3.62 4.92
N GLN A 251 -35.70 4.82 4.58
CA GLN A 251 -35.50 5.24 3.19
C GLN A 251 -34.31 4.50 2.57
N ILE A 252 -33.21 4.38 3.31
CA ILE A 252 -32.00 3.62 2.91
C ILE A 252 -32.36 2.15 2.65
N ALA A 253 -33.08 1.49 3.57
CA ALA A 253 -33.52 0.11 3.40
C ALA A 253 -34.38 -0.07 2.13
N ARG A 254 -35.29 0.87 1.86
CA ARG A 254 -36.06 0.87 0.61
C ARG A 254 -35.21 1.05 -0.63
N MET A 255 -34.18 1.91 -0.58
CA MET A 255 -33.25 2.10 -1.69
C MET A 255 -32.43 0.83 -1.94
N ILE A 256 -31.96 0.17 -0.89
CA ILE A 256 -31.23 -1.10 -1.02
C ILE A 256 -32.10 -2.16 -1.70
N ARG A 257 -33.37 -2.33 -1.29
CA ARG A 257 -34.32 -3.26 -1.94
C ARG A 257 -34.50 -2.92 -3.43
N ARG A 258 -34.76 -1.65 -3.75
CA ARG A 258 -34.94 -1.20 -5.14
C ARG A 258 -33.70 -1.38 -5.98
N GLY A 259 -32.51 -1.06 -5.44
CA GLY A 259 -31.24 -1.27 -6.11
C GLY A 259 -30.91 -2.75 -6.29
N ALA A 260 -31.27 -3.60 -5.33
CA ALA A 260 -31.17 -5.04 -5.48
C ALA A 260 -32.17 -5.59 -6.53
N GLY A 261 -33.35 -4.96 -6.67
CA GLY A 261 -34.39 -5.38 -7.60
C GLY A 261 -35.19 -6.59 -7.12
N VAL A 262 -35.13 -6.89 -5.84
CA VAL A 262 -35.85 -7.98 -5.16
C VAL A 262 -36.32 -7.55 -3.78
N ASP A 263 -37.34 -8.21 -3.27
CA ASP A 263 -37.83 -7.97 -1.90
C ASP A 263 -36.95 -8.73 -0.90
N ILE A 264 -36.01 -8.00 -0.31
CA ILE A 264 -35.10 -8.47 0.74
C ILE A 264 -35.23 -7.59 1.96
N GLU A 265 -34.88 -8.12 3.14
CA GLU A 265 -34.76 -7.34 4.37
C GLU A 265 -33.28 -7.10 4.67
N PRO A 266 -32.71 -5.91 4.33
CA PRO A 266 -31.32 -5.63 4.61
C PRO A 266 -31.12 -5.39 6.12
N GLN A 267 -30.19 -6.12 6.73
CA GLN A 267 -29.79 -5.90 8.10
C GLN A 267 -28.74 -4.77 8.14
N ILE A 268 -29.17 -3.54 8.43
CA ILE A 268 -28.27 -2.39 8.48
C ILE A 268 -27.43 -2.48 9.74
N GLU A 269 -26.11 -2.62 9.59
CA GLU A 269 -25.14 -2.63 10.68
C GLU A 269 -24.74 -1.20 11.08
N ARG A 270 -24.64 -0.31 10.10
CA ARG A 270 -24.21 1.06 10.32
C ARG A 270 -24.54 1.98 9.14
N VAL A 271 -24.96 3.19 9.47
CA VAL A 271 -25.03 4.33 8.56
C VAL A 271 -24.01 5.36 9.02
N GLY A 272 -23.18 5.85 8.13
CA GLY A 272 -22.19 6.88 8.44
C GLY A 272 -22.00 7.85 7.30
N SER A 273 -21.92 9.13 7.62
CA SER A 273 -21.50 10.17 6.67
C SER A 273 -19.99 10.26 6.65
N PHE A 274 -19.43 10.63 5.50
CA PHE A 274 -18.01 10.94 5.35
C PHE A 274 -17.84 12.22 4.56
N HIS A 275 -16.74 12.90 4.86
CA HIS A 275 -16.22 14.01 4.08
C HIS A 275 -14.73 13.81 3.89
N SER A 276 -14.31 13.62 2.64
CA SER A 276 -12.92 13.31 2.29
C SER A 276 -12.38 14.37 1.33
N PRO A 277 -11.68 15.39 1.85
CA PRO A 277 -10.97 16.34 1.01
C PRO A 277 -9.72 15.69 0.41
N ALA A 278 -9.35 16.11 -0.79
CA ALA A 278 -8.09 15.76 -1.42
C ALA A 278 -7.00 16.72 -0.95
N GLN A 279 -6.06 16.24 -0.14
CA GLN A 279 -5.05 17.08 0.52
C GLN A 279 -3.69 16.40 0.52
N LEU A 280 -2.64 17.20 0.41
CA LEU A 280 -1.25 16.78 0.47
C LEU A 280 -0.48 17.61 1.47
N ALA A 281 0.28 16.98 2.36
CA ALA A 281 1.16 17.67 3.27
C ALA A 281 2.25 18.43 2.50
N ASP A 282 2.60 19.62 2.95
CA ASP A 282 3.61 20.45 2.31
C ASP A 282 5.01 19.82 2.37
N ARG A 283 5.25 18.96 3.35
CA ARG A 283 6.43 18.09 3.47
C ARG A 283 6.06 16.76 4.12
N PHE A 284 6.78 15.69 3.76
CA PHE A 284 6.57 14.34 4.34
C PHE A 284 7.61 14.01 5.40
N ARG A 285 8.60 14.88 5.61
CA ARG A 285 9.64 14.74 6.62
C ARG A 285 9.92 16.06 7.33
N VAL A 286 10.08 16.02 8.64
CA VAL A 286 10.60 17.12 9.47
C VAL A 286 11.62 16.48 10.41
N GLY A 287 12.89 16.85 10.25
CA GLY A 287 13.96 16.27 11.05
C GLY A 287 14.00 14.74 10.99
N ARG A 288 13.77 14.12 12.14
CA ARG A 288 13.75 12.65 12.31
C ARG A 288 12.35 12.06 12.25
N THR A 289 11.31 12.85 11.97
CA THR A 289 9.92 12.42 11.91
C THR A 289 9.42 12.39 10.48
N PHE A 290 8.81 11.26 10.08
CA PHE A 290 8.26 10.99 8.75
C PHE A 290 6.74 10.89 8.82
N LEU A 291 6.03 11.52 7.91
CA LEU A 291 4.57 11.38 7.75
C LEU A 291 4.25 10.28 6.74
N ALA A 292 3.33 9.39 7.05
CA ALA A 292 2.90 8.31 6.16
C ALA A 292 1.36 8.14 6.17
N GLY A 293 0.82 7.64 5.05
CA GLY A 293 -0.62 7.49 4.88
C GLY A 293 -1.37 8.81 4.93
N ASP A 294 -2.58 8.82 5.50
CA ASP A 294 -3.44 10.01 5.55
C ASP A 294 -2.85 11.18 6.35
N ALA A 295 -1.80 10.95 7.14
CA ALA A 295 -1.03 12.02 7.77
C ALA A 295 -0.26 12.85 6.76
N ALA A 296 0.16 12.25 5.63
CA ALA A 296 0.90 12.89 4.55
C ALA A 296 0.04 13.21 3.33
N HIS A 297 -0.88 12.30 2.95
CA HIS A 297 -1.66 12.40 1.71
C HIS A 297 -3.07 11.84 1.91
N ARG A 298 -4.06 12.69 1.72
CA ARG A 298 -5.47 12.32 1.77
C ARG A 298 -6.04 12.37 0.37
N VAL A 299 -6.70 11.31 -0.03
CA VAL A 299 -7.42 11.23 -1.31
C VAL A 299 -8.90 10.99 -1.06
N THR A 300 -9.74 11.38 -2.00
CA THR A 300 -11.15 10.98 -1.93
C THR A 300 -11.29 9.48 -2.19
N PRO A 301 -12.39 8.83 -1.82
CA PRO A 301 -12.58 7.40 -2.09
C PRO A 301 -12.67 7.05 -3.58
N ARG A 302 -12.81 8.05 -4.47
CA ARG A 302 -12.85 7.83 -5.92
C ARG A 302 -11.53 7.23 -6.41
N GLY A 303 -11.61 6.15 -7.17
CA GLY A 303 -10.46 5.39 -7.66
C GLY A 303 -9.88 4.36 -6.68
N GLY A 304 -10.30 4.35 -5.40
CA GLY A 304 -9.96 3.30 -4.41
C GLY A 304 -8.49 3.20 -4.03
N THR A 305 -7.68 4.28 -4.17
CA THR A 305 -6.22 4.22 -4.05
C THR A 305 -5.68 4.49 -2.65
N GLY A 306 -6.46 5.11 -1.75
CA GLY A 306 -5.96 5.65 -0.48
C GLY A 306 -5.30 4.62 0.44
N MET A 307 -5.97 3.50 0.70
CA MET A 307 -5.43 2.42 1.54
C MET A 307 -4.14 1.83 0.95
N ASN A 308 -4.11 1.60 -0.35
CA ASN A 308 -2.95 1.04 -1.05
C ASN A 308 -1.76 1.99 -1.02
N THR A 309 -1.98 3.28 -1.29
CA THR A 309 -0.94 4.32 -1.17
C THR A 309 -0.41 4.41 0.25
N ALA A 310 -1.27 4.30 1.26
CA ALA A 310 -0.89 4.32 2.67
C ALA A 310 -0.02 3.12 3.04
N LEU A 311 -0.41 1.90 2.66
CA LEU A 311 0.33 0.67 2.90
C LEU A 311 1.72 0.72 2.26
N GLN A 312 1.79 1.12 0.98
CA GLN A 312 3.05 1.26 0.25
C GLN A 312 3.95 2.36 0.84
N SER A 313 3.39 3.48 1.34
CA SER A 313 4.18 4.53 1.99
C SER A 313 4.78 4.05 3.31
N GLY A 314 4.02 3.26 4.10
CA GLY A 314 4.53 2.64 5.32
C GLY A 314 5.66 1.65 5.03
N TYR A 315 5.51 0.82 4.00
CA TYR A 315 6.57 -0.09 3.56
C TYR A 315 7.83 0.69 3.13
N ASP A 316 7.67 1.73 2.30
CA ASP A 316 8.80 2.49 1.75
C ASP A 316 9.61 3.19 2.84
N VAL A 317 8.98 3.89 3.77
CA VAL A 317 9.69 4.52 4.90
C VAL A 317 10.33 3.48 5.80
N GLY A 318 9.67 2.31 5.97
CA GLY A 318 10.15 1.22 6.83
C GLY A 318 11.49 0.65 6.38
N TRP A 319 11.61 0.24 5.10
CA TRP A 319 12.87 -0.35 4.63
C TRP A 319 14.00 0.69 4.51
N LYS A 320 13.70 1.95 4.15
CA LYS A 320 14.70 3.02 4.09
C LYS A 320 15.27 3.34 5.47
N LEU A 321 14.39 3.45 6.49
CA LEU A 321 14.83 3.60 7.87
C LEU A 321 15.65 2.40 8.33
N ALA A 322 15.23 1.19 7.98
CA ALA A 322 15.96 -0.02 8.35
C ALA A 322 17.39 -0.01 7.79
N TRP A 323 17.56 0.34 6.53
CA TRP A 323 18.89 0.38 5.92
C TRP A 323 19.80 1.43 6.57
N VAL A 324 19.28 2.63 6.83
CA VAL A 324 20.07 3.69 7.46
C VAL A 324 20.41 3.33 8.91
N LEU A 325 19.46 2.79 9.67
CA LEU A 325 19.68 2.44 11.08
C LEU A 325 20.62 1.24 11.29
N GLN A 326 20.69 0.35 10.30
CA GLN A 326 21.64 -0.77 10.26
C GLN A 326 23.01 -0.37 9.70
N GLY A 327 23.18 0.87 9.24
CA GLY A 327 24.42 1.32 8.60
C GLY A 327 24.61 0.76 7.19
N TRP A 328 23.56 0.27 6.56
CA TRP A 328 23.59 -0.28 5.19
C TRP A 328 23.48 0.80 4.12
N ALA A 329 23.01 1.96 4.49
CA ALA A 329 22.90 3.13 3.63
C ALA A 329 23.20 4.43 4.40
N ALA A 330 23.64 5.44 3.66
CA ALA A 330 23.82 6.78 4.20
C ALA A 330 22.48 7.47 4.53
N PRO A 331 22.45 8.41 5.48
CA PRO A 331 21.25 9.13 5.88
C PRO A 331 20.48 9.81 4.72
N GLU A 332 21.17 10.17 3.65
CA GLU A 332 20.62 10.78 2.44
C GLU A 332 19.62 9.88 1.69
N LEU A 333 19.66 8.56 1.92
CA LEU A 333 18.63 7.64 1.41
C LEU A 333 17.25 8.06 1.89
N LEU A 334 17.13 8.61 3.10
CA LEU A 334 15.84 9.02 3.68
C LEU A 334 15.20 10.22 2.95
N ASP A 335 15.99 11.03 2.24
CA ASP A 335 15.48 12.16 1.46
C ASP A 335 14.69 11.66 0.23
N THR A 336 14.95 10.44 -0.21
CA THR A 336 14.24 9.82 -1.32
C THR A 336 12.81 9.41 -0.97
N TYR A 337 12.46 9.27 0.31
CA TYR A 337 11.12 8.90 0.73
C TYR A 337 10.08 9.88 0.22
N GLU A 338 10.24 11.16 0.54
CA GLU A 338 9.30 12.19 0.10
C GLU A 338 9.27 12.30 -1.42
N ALA A 339 10.44 12.35 -2.06
CA ALA A 339 10.52 12.51 -3.52
C ALA A 339 9.81 11.39 -4.28
N GLU A 340 10.00 10.13 -3.87
CA GLU A 340 9.40 8.98 -4.53
C GLU A 340 7.90 8.86 -4.18
N ARG A 341 7.51 9.05 -2.91
CA ARG A 341 6.11 8.87 -2.48
C ARG A 341 5.20 10.04 -2.84
N ARG A 342 5.75 11.26 -2.93
CA ARG A 342 5.00 12.45 -3.35
C ARG A 342 4.46 12.31 -4.78
N LEU A 343 5.26 11.79 -5.70
CA LEU A 343 4.83 11.58 -7.10
C LEU A 343 3.61 10.65 -7.18
N VAL A 344 3.62 9.54 -6.45
CA VAL A 344 2.49 8.60 -6.39
C VAL A 344 1.28 9.24 -5.70
N ALA A 345 1.52 9.99 -4.61
CA ALA A 345 0.45 10.67 -3.88
C ALA A 345 -0.22 11.76 -4.73
N GLU A 346 0.53 12.54 -5.50
CA GLU A 346 0.01 13.56 -6.41
C GLU A 346 -0.80 12.95 -7.55
N HIS A 347 -0.31 11.86 -8.18
CA HIS A 347 -1.05 11.14 -9.19
C HIS A 347 -2.41 10.66 -8.65
N ASN A 348 -2.41 9.99 -7.49
CA ASN A 348 -3.62 9.47 -6.86
C ASN A 348 -4.56 10.59 -6.38
N LEU A 349 -4.01 11.72 -5.96
CA LEU A 349 -4.79 12.90 -5.58
C LEU A 349 -5.52 13.48 -6.80
N ILE A 350 -4.82 13.68 -7.92
CA ILE A 350 -5.41 14.15 -9.20
C ILE A 350 -6.50 13.17 -9.65
N ARG A 351 -6.20 11.87 -9.65
CA ARG A 351 -7.18 10.83 -10.01
C ARG A 351 -8.41 10.90 -9.12
N SER A 352 -8.25 11.08 -7.81
CA SER A 352 -9.35 11.08 -6.85
C SER A 352 -10.25 12.31 -6.94
N THR A 353 -9.77 13.41 -7.52
CA THR A 353 -10.55 14.65 -7.76
C THR A 353 -11.21 14.69 -9.14
N ASP A 354 -10.76 13.86 -10.09
CA ASP A 354 -11.37 13.74 -11.40
C ASP A 354 -12.75 13.07 -11.30
N PRO A 355 -13.83 13.65 -11.86
CA PRO A 355 -15.14 13.00 -11.91
C PRO A 355 -15.10 11.59 -12.50
N ASN A 356 -14.21 11.33 -13.48
CA ASN A 356 -13.99 10.03 -14.10
C ASN A 356 -12.89 9.20 -13.43
N GLY A 357 -12.38 9.61 -12.27
CA GLY A 357 -11.26 8.96 -11.59
C GLY A 357 -11.50 7.51 -11.19
N SER A 358 -12.77 7.07 -11.08
CA SER A 358 -13.14 5.67 -10.89
C SER A 358 -13.26 4.87 -12.20
N ARG A 359 -13.14 5.50 -13.37
CA ARG A 359 -13.23 4.87 -14.69
C ARG A 359 -11.94 5.15 -15.45
N ARG A 360 -10.89 4.38 -15.20
CA ARG A 360 -9.56 4.58 -15.77
C ARG A 360 -9.05 3.34 -16.50
N PRO A 361 -8.34 3.50 -17.61
CA PRO A 361 -7.62 2.40 -18.24
C PRO A 361 -6.61 1.76 -17.30
N VAL A 362 -6.46 0.45 -17.38
CA VAL A 362 -5.58 -0.32 -16.47
C VAL A 362 -4.11 0.03 -16.67
N VAL A 363 -3.63 0.17 -17.90
CA VAL A 363 -2.19 0.26 -18.23
C VAL A 363 -1.49 1.42 -17.52
N GLY A 364 -2.07 2.64 -17.58
CA GLY A 364 -1.49 3.83 -16.94
C GLY A 364 -1.45 3.71 -15.42
N GLU A 365 -2.56 3.32 -14.82
CA GLU A 365 -2.69 3.20 -13.37
C GLU A 365 -1.84 2.05 -12.80
N LEU A 366 -1.76 0.93 -13.52
CA LEU A 366 -0.94 -0.21 -13.12
C LEU A 366 0.56 0.13 -13.14
N SER A 367 1.02 0.94 -14.09
CA SER A 367 2.42 1.39 -14.14
C SER A 367 2.80 2.23 -12.91
N VAL A 368 1.87 3.05 -12.42
CA VAL A 368 2.06 3.84 -11.18
C VAL A 368 2.03 2.94 -9.94
N ASP A 369 1.08 1.99 -9.87
CA ASP A 369 0.97 1.05 -8.74
C ASP A 369 2.24 0.19 -8.62
N LEU A 370 2.75 -0.35 -9.75
CA LEU A 370 3.94 -1.21 -9.75
C LEU A 370 5.27 -0.44 -9.55
N GLY A 371 5.30 0.87 -9.78
CA GLY A 371 6.42 1.75 -9.45
C GLY A 371 7.75 1.43 -10.15
N GLY A 372 7.73 0.84 -11.35
CA GLY A 372 8.96 0.51 -12.09
C GLY A 372 9.80 -0.62 -11.50
N ARG A 373 9.16 -1.49 -10.70
CA ARG A 373 9.82 -2.67 -10.13
C ARG A 373 10.21 -3.71 -11.17
N LEU A 374 11.09 -4.64 -10.79
CA LEU A 374 11.46 -5.84 -11.54
C LEU A 374 10.23 -6.52 -12.18
N ALA A 375 10.37 -6.95 -13.42
CA ALA A 375 9.35 -7.72 -14.11
C ALA A 375 9.10 -9.07 -13.42
N HIS A 376 7.82 -9.46 -13.36
CA HIS A 376 7.44 -10.78 -12.93
C HIS A 376 7.75 -11.82 -14.03
N ALA A 377 8.32 -12.93 -13.62
CA ALA A 377 8.39 -14.17 -14.39
C ALA A 377 8.28 -15.35 -13.42
N TRP A 378 7.57 -16.41 -13.85
CA TRP A 378 7.57 -17.64 -13.08
C TRP A 378 8.90 -18.37 -13.24
N LEU A 379 9.44 -18.84 -12.12
CA LEU A 379 10.64 -19.65 -12.10
C LEU A 379 10.29 -21.09 -12.50
N PRO A 380 11.25 -21.87 -13.05
CA PRO A 380 11.07 -23.29 -13.27
C PRO A 380 10.64 -24.00 -11.97
N PRO A 381 9.68 -24.94 -12.03
CA PRO A 381 9.14 -25.62 -10.86
C PRO A 381 10.19 -26.57 -10.25
N THR A 382 10.90 -26.12 -9.26
CA THR A 382 11.84 -26.99 -8.49
C THR A 382 11.25 -27.38 -7.12
N SER A 383 10.41 -26.53 -6.53
CA SER A 383 9.79 -26.76 -5.20
C SER A 383 8.55 -25.88 -4.98
N GLY A 384 7.68 -25.80 -5.97
CA GLY A 384 6.48 -24.96 -5.93
C GLY A 384 6.53 -23.81 -6.94
N ARG A 385 5.44 -23.03 -7.01
CA ARG A 385 5.31 -21.93 -7.96
C ARG A 385 5.89 -20.65 -7.36
N SER A 386 7.12 -20.29 -7.76
CA SER A 386 7.82 -19.08 -7.30
C SER A 386 8.00 -18.06 -8.42
N SER A 387 7.96 -16.78 -8.07
CA SER A 387 8.17 -15.64 -8.97
C SER A 387 9.57 -15.07 -8.80
N THR A 388 10.06 -14.36 -9.81
CA THR A 388 11.25 -13.50 -9.67
C THR A 388 11.14 -12.51 -8.52
N LEU A 389 9.93 -12.04 -8.20
CA LEU A 389 9.67 -11.14 -7.08
C LEU A 389 9.84 -11.82 -5.70
N ASP A 390 9.61 -13.13 -5.62
CA ASP A 390 9.81 -13.90 -4.38
C ASP A 390 11.31 -14.09 -4.04
N LEU A 391 12.20 -13.77 -4.98
CA LEU A 391 13.65 -13.83 -4.77
C LEU A 391 14.22 -12.55 -4.14
N LEU A 392 13.46 -11.47 -4.07
CA LEU A 392 13.87 -10.22 -3.45
C LEU A 392 14.12 -10.44 -1.95
N GLY A 393 15.26 -9.96 -1.47
CA GLY A 393 15.65 -10.04 -0.07
C GLY A 393 15.55 -8.68 0.65
N PRO A 394 15.90 -8.64 1.95
CA PRO A 394 15.90 -7.40 2.73
C PRO A 394 17.05 -6.45 2.36
N GLY A 395 18.09 -6.95 1.70
CA GLY A 395 19.21 -6.19 1.16
C GLY A 395 19.13 -6.02 -0.36
N TRP A 396 20.27 -5.87 -0.99
CA TRP A 396 20.41 -5.88 -2.44
C TRP A 396 20.14 -7.27 -3.01
N THR A 397 19.46 -7.32 -4.15
CA THR A 397 19.33 -8.56 -4.93
C THR A 397 19.90 -8.34 -6.32
N LEU A 398 20.93 -9.12 -6.67
CA LEU A 398 21.53 -9.16 -7.99
C LEU A 398 20.99 -10.37 -8.75
N PHE A 399 20.27 -10.13 -9.81
CA PHE A 399 19.79 -11.18 -10.72
C PHE A 399 20.81 -11.31 -11.86
N SER A 400 21.47 -12.47 -11.96
CA SER A 400 22.41 -12.74 -13.05
C SER A 400 21.83 -13.71 -14.07
N GLY A 401 22.32 -13.63 -15.29
CA GLY A 401 22.11 -14.68 -16.29
C GLY A 401 22.84 -15.98 -15.93
N PRO A 402 22.73 -17.03 -16.76
CA PRO A 402 23.34 -18.34 -16.49
C PRO A 402 24.87 -18.30 -16.31
N ALA A 403 25.59 -17.41 -17.01
CA ALA A 403 27.03 -17.26 -16.90
C ALA A 403 27.39 -16.31 -15.74
N ARG A 404 27.27 -16.83 -14.52
CA ARG A 404 27.28 -16.02 -13.27
C ARG A 404 28.64 -15.88 -12.60
N GLU A 405 29.69 -16.59 -13.01
CA GLU A 405 30.94 -16.75 -12.26
C GLU A 405 31.62 -15.42 -11.90
N ALA A 406 31.50 -14.42 -12.77
CA ALA A 406 32.04 -13.08 -12.49
C ALA A 406 31.25 -12.33 -11.44
N TRP A 407 29.91 -12.51 -11.43
CA TRP A 407 29.01 -11.88 -10.48
C TRP A 407 29.10 -12.50 -9.09
N ASP A 408 29.28 -13.82 -9.00
CA ASP A 408 29.54 -14.53 -7.73
C ASP A 408 30.84 -14.09 -7.05
N ARG A 409 31.82 -13.71 -7.85
CA ARG A 409 33.11 -13.20 -7.37
C ARG A 409 33.11 -11.71 -7.08
N ALA A 410 32.09 -10.98 -7.51
CA ALA A 410 31.96 -9.57 -7.20
C ALA A 410 31.77 -9.42 -5.68
N ALA A 411 32.83 -9.01 -4.98
CA ALA A 411 32.82 -8.90 -3.53
C ALA A 411 31.71 -7.95 -3.07
N PRO A 412 30.84 -8.37 -2.10
CA PRO A 412 29.84 -7.47 -1.54
C PRO A 412 30.56 -6.30 -0.86
N PRO A 413 30.04 -5.08 -0.99
CA PRO A 413 30.55 -3.94 -0.24
C PRO A 413 30.30 -4.13 1.26
N SER A 414 31.03 -3.41 2.08
CA SER A 414 30.61 -3.14 3.46
C SER A 414 29.26 -2.39 3.37
N GLY A 415 28.22 -2.83 4.08
CA GLY A 415 26.90 -2.21 4.06
C GLY A 415 25.78 -3.23 3.87
N ALA A 416 24.78 -2.90 3.08
CA ALA A 416 23.62 -3.77 2.86
C ALA A 416 24.03 -5.13 2.26
N PRO A 417 23.50 -6.25 2.79
CA PRO A 417 23.81 -7.58 2.28
C PRO A 417 23.39 -7.72 0.82
N LEU A 418 24.23 -8.42 0.03
CA LEU A 418 23.97 -8.74 -1.36
C LEU A 418 23.60 -10.21 -1.51
N SER A 419 22.43 -10.47 -2.11
CA SER A 419 22.02 -11.81 -2.52
C SER A 419 22.12 -11.94 -4.05
N VAL A 420 22.95 -12.88 -4.53
CA VAL A 420 23.07 -13.16 -5.96
C VAL A 420 22.10 -14.29 -6.33
N LYS A 421 21.23 -14.05 -7.30
CA LYS A 421 20.24 -14.99 -7.82
C LYS A 421 20.51 -15.28 -9.29
N SER A 422 20.98 -16.48 -9.58
CA SER A 422 21.17 -16.92 -10.96
C SER A 422 19.82 -17.34 -11.55
N LEU A 423 19.51 -16.80 -12.71
CA LEU A 423 18.31 -17.12 -13.47
C LEU A 423 18.66 -18.11 -14.61
N ASP A 424 17.78 -19.02 -14.93
CA ASP A 424 17.87 -19.79 -16.16
C ASP A 424 17.72 -18.87 -17.40
N ALA A 425 18.14 -19.35 -18.57
CA ALA A 425 18.19 -18.53 -19.79
C ALA A 425 16.82 -17.95 -20.20
N THR A 426 15.74 -18.66 -19.95
CA THR A 426 14.39 -18.23 -20.30
C THR A 426 13.91 -17.13 -19.35
N THR A 427 14.03 -17.34 -18.05
CA THR A 427 13.67 -16.36 -17.01
C THR A 427 14.54 -15.11 -17.13
N ALA A 428 15.86 -15.25 -17.33
CA ALA A 428 16.76 -14.11 -17.52
C ALA A 428 16.30 -13.23 -18.69
N ARG A 429 15.98 -13.85 -19.83
CA ARG A 429 15.49 -13.12 -21.01
C ARG A 429 14.16 -12.42 -20.74
N ALA A 430 13.24 -13.08 -20.01
CA ALA A 430 11.94 -12.50 -19.67
C ALA A 430 12.05 -11.24 -18.80
N VAL A 431 13.08 -11.16 -17.94
CA VAL A 431 13.33 -9.95 -17.11
C VAL A 431 14.39 -9.00 -17.71
N GLY A 432 14.79 -9.22 -18.95
CA GLY A 432 15.71 -8.33 -19.67
C GLY A 432 17.19 -8.52 -19.33
N VAL A 433 17.58 -9.65 -18.71
CA VAL A 433 18.97 -9.98 -18.38
C VAL A 433 19.59 -10.87 -19.46
N ARG A 434 20.78 -10.50 -19.97
CA ARG A 434 21.55 -11.30 -20.92
C ARG A 434 22.23 -12.49 -20.24
N ALA A 435 22.71 -13.45 -21.02
CA ALA A 435 23.31 -14.68 -20.53
C ALA A 435 24.46 -14.44 -19.52
N ASP A 436 25.31 -13.44 -19.76
CA ASP A 436 26.42 -13.00 -18.91
C ASP A 436 26.19 -11.63 -18.23
N GLY A 437 24.99 -11.07 -18.40
CA GLY A 437 24.57 -9.82 -17.81
C GLY A 437 24.01 -9.98 -16.39
N ALA A 438 23.66 -8.85 -15.77
CA ALA A 438 22.99 -8.81 -14.47
C ALA A 438 22.10 -7.57 -14.30
N LEU A 439 21.24 -7.62 -13.29
CA LEU A 439 20.35 -6.56 -12.87
C LEU A 439 20.37 -6.46 -11.34
N LEU A 440 20.55 -5.25 -10.82
CA LEU A 440 20.53 -4.98 -9.38
C LEU A 440 19.22 -4.34 -8.95
N ALA A 441 18.58 -4.92 -7.96
CA ALA A 441 17.32 -4.43 -7.40
C ALA A 441 17.42 -4.09 -5.91
N ARG A 442 16.66 -3.07 -5.48
CA ARG A 442 16.39 -2.70 -4.08
C ARG A 442 15.42 -3.70 -3.44
N PRO A 443 15.18 -3.65 -2.09
CA PRO A 443 14.19 -4.52 -1.42
C PRO A 443 12.77 -4.35 -1.95
N ASP A 444 12.43 -3.15 -2.42
CA ASP A 444 11.14 -2.84 -3.05
C ASP A 444 11.05 -3.29 -4.51
N GLY A 445 12.07 -3.96 -5.02
CA GLY A 445 12.15 -4.46 -6.38
C GLY A 445 12.50 -3.42 -7.43
N VAL A 446 12.68 -2.15 -7.07
CA VAL A 446 13.09 -1.11 -8.03
C VAL A 446 14.48 -1.39 -8.54
N ILE A 447 14.62 -1.39 -9.88
CA ILE A 447 15.89 -1.65 -10.57
C ILE A 447 16.75 -0.39 -10.49
N VAL A 448 17.98 -0.53 -9.99
CA VAL A 448 18.95 0.57 -9.88
C VAL A 448 20.04 0.50 -10.94
N ALA A 449 20.34 -0.68 -11.48
CA ALA A 449 21.31 -0.86 -12.55
C ALA A 449 21.04 -2.12 -13.37
N VAL A 450 21.43 -2.07 -14.64
CA VAL A 450 21.43 -3.21 -15.55
C VAL A 450 22.78 -3.26 -16.25
N TRP A 451 23.41 -4.41 -16.25
CA TRP A 451 24.67 -4.68 -16.95
C TRP A 451 24.42 -5.69 -18.08
N THR A 452 24.98 -5.40 -19.23
CA THR A 452 24.81 -6.23 -20.43
C THR A 452 25.87 -7.30 -20.58
N SER A 453 26.95 -7.24 -19.79
CA SER A 453 28.05 -8.21 -19.80
C SER A 453 28.74 -8.29 -18.45
N SER A 454 29.26 -9.46 -18.15
CA SER A 454 30.05 -9.77 -16.95
C SER A 454 31.37 -9.00 -16.84
N ALA A 455 31.91 -8.47 -17.95
CA ALA A 455 33.07 -7.57 -17.93
C ALA A 455 32.85 -6.31 -17.06
N GLN A 456 31.60 -5.95 -16.83
CA GLN A 456 31.21 -4.79 -16.02
C GLN A 456 31.01 -5.11 -14.51
N ALA A 457 31.25 -6.36 -14.09
CA ALA A 457 31.04 -6.80 -12.70
C ALA A 457 31.90 -6.00 -11.69
N SER A 458 33.06 -5.50 -12.09
CA SER A 458 33.92 -4.64 -11.25
C SER A 458 33.23 -3.32 -10.82
N ASN A 459 32.22 -2.87 -11.54
CA ASN A 459 31.45 -1.65 -11.21
C ASN A 459 30.34 -1.87 -10.18
N LEU A 460 30.01 -3.12 -9.85
CA LEU A 460 28.90 -3.47 -8.95
C LEU A 460 29.00 -2.72 -7.61
N ARG A 461 30.13 -2.82 -6.94
CA ARG A 461 30.37 -2.15 -5.66
C ARG A 461 30.13 -0.65 -5.72
N ARG A 462 30.70 0.04 -6.70
CA ARG A 462 30.53 1.48 -6.89
C ARG A 462 29.06 1.87 -7.10
N VAL A 463 28.33 1.08 -7.89
CA VAL A 463 26.90 1.34 -8.13
C VAL A 463 26.08 1.16 -6.86
N MET A 464 26.35 0.13 -6.05
CA MET A 464 25.67 -0.09 -4.78
C MET A 464 25.92 1.07 -3.80
N GLU A 465 27.17 1.50 -3.65
CA GLU A 465 27.55 2.64 -2.79
C GLU A 465 26.85 3.93 -3.23
N LEU A 466 26.87 4.23 -4.53
CA LEU A 466 26.18 5.39 -5.09
C LEU A 466 24.67 5.31 -4.91
N ALA A 467 24.06 4.15 -5.10
CA ALA A 467 22.61 3.99 -4.95
C ALA A 467 22.16 4.02 -3.48
N ALA A 468 23.03 3.67 -2.54
CA ALA A 468 22.79 3.75 -1.10
C ALA A 468 23.01 5.17 -0.51
N SER A 469 23.74 6.05 -1.23
CA SER A 469 24.12 7.39 -0.76
C SER A 469 23.47 8.55 -1.53
N ARG A 470 22.78 8.30 -2.67
CA ARG A 470 22.24 9.37 -3.51
C ARG A 470 20.98 9.99 -2.92
N SER A 471 21.00 11.35 -2.87
CA SER A 471 19.81 12.16 -2.63
C SER A 471 18.82 12.09 -3.81
N ALA A 472 17.55 12.45 -3.55
CA ALA A 472 16.48 12.39 -4.55
C ALA A 472 16.74 13.25 -5.80
N HIS A 473 17.47 14.34 -5.67
CA HIS A 473 17.73 15.29 -6.77
C HIS A 473 18.52 14.70 -7.93
N GLU A 474 19.43 13.76 -7.66
CA GLU A 474 20.27 13.16 -8.71
C GLU A 474 19.56 12.03 -9.49
N ARG A 475 18.50 11.43 -8.95
CA ARG A 475 17.77 10.32 -9.59
C ARG A 475 16.75 10.75 -10.63
N CYS A 476 16.12 11.92 -10.46
CA CYS A 476 15.10 12.40 -11.42
C CYS A 476 15.67 12.85 -12.77
N HIS A 477 16.98 13.07 -12.87
CA HIS A 477 17.60 13.59 -14.09
C HIS A 477 18.37 12.55 -14.94
N GLN A 478 18.49 11.27 -14.51
CA GLN A 478 19.25 10.26 -15.28
C GLN A 478 18.65 8.84 -15.34
N PRO A 479 17.44 8.61 -15.86
CA PRO A 479 17.03 7.23 -16.17
C PRO A 479 17.61 6.68 -17.48
N ARG A 480 18.31 7.48 -18.31
CA ARG A 480 18.73 7.09 -19.68
C ARG A 480 20.21 7.20 -20.02
N GLN A 481 21.08 7.78 -19.19
CA GLN A 481 22.49 8.00 -19.53
C GLN A 481 23.46 6.93 -19.02
N LEU A 482 23.16 6.17 -17.98
CA LEU A 482 24.06 5.10 -17.49
C LEU A 482 24.10 3.86 -18.41
N ALA A 483 23.15 3.74 -19.34
CA ALA A 483 23.12 2.64 -20.33
C ALA A 483 23.85 2.95 -21.63
N ARG A 484 24.44 4.16 -21.80
CA ARG A 484 25.07 4.59 -23.08
C ARG A 484 26.55 4.97 -22.99
N SER A 485 27.17 4.91 -21.82
CA SER A 485 28.62 5.15 -21.71
C SER A 485 29.38 3.86 -21.39
N GLY A 486 29.77 3.17 -22.42
CA GLY A 486 30.66 2.01 -22.43
C GLY A 486 30.45 1.15 -23.63
#